data_7715eb303f8ec1ec264e8f0568d0928c
#
_entry.id   7715eb303f8ec1ec264e8f0568d0928c
#
_cell.length_a   1.000
_cell.length_b   1.000
_cell.length_c   1.000
_cell.angle_alpha   90.00
_cell.angle_beta   90.00
_cell.angle_gamma   90.00
#
_symmetry.space_group_name_H-M   'P 1'
#
loop_
_entity.id
_entity.type
_entity.pdbx_description
1 polymer ?
#
loop_
_entity_poly.entity_id
_entity_poly.type
_entity_poly.pdbx_seq_one_letter_code
_entity_poly.pdbx_strand_id
1 'polypeptide(L)'
;MESVQVAFWVIALLVVLALAFDFMNGFHDAANSIATVVSTGVLKPQQAVLFAAFFNVVVIFGMSNYGVASTVGKGFVQPGVVDHHVVFGALVGALTWNIITWWYGIPSSSSHALMGGIVGAVIAKAGASALIAAGILRTVAFIVVSPLLGFVLGSLLMVAVAWLFRRSSPLRVDNWFRRLQLVSAGLYSAGHGSNDAQKTIGIIWMLLIATGQMSAADKAPPSWVIWSCFVAIGLGTMFGGWRIVRTMGQKITKLKPVGGFCAETGGAMTLFLASALGIPVSTTHTITGAIVGVGSTQRVSAVRWGVAGNIVWAWIFTIPASAFVAGVFYWLSFTLF
;
A
#
# COMPACT_ATOMS: atom_id res chain seq x y z
N MET A 1 23.65 12.48 26.58
CA MET A 1 23.39 12.93 25.20
C MET A 1 22.38 14.07 25.31
N GLU A 2 22.85 15.30 25.05
CA GLU A 2 21.93 16.43 24.93
C GLU A 2 20.92 16.16 23.86
N SER A 3 19.63 16.17 24.20
CA SER A 3 18.56 16.11 23.24
C SER A 3 18.62 17.40 22.42
N VAL A 4 19.08 17.33 21.18
CA VAL A 4 18.97 18.45 20.25
C VAL A 4 17.48 18.73 20.13
N GLN A 5 17.02 19.85 20.71
CA GLN A 5 15.63 20.28 20.58
C GLN A 5 15.41 20.66 19.12
N VAL A 6 14.77 19.74 18.38
CA VAL A 6 14.36 20.00 16.99
C VAL A 6 13.30 21.09 17.02
N ALA A 7 13.50 22.14 16.21
CA ALA A 7 12.54 23.22 16.14
C ALA A 7 11.16 22.72 15.71
N PHE A 8 10.10 23.20 16.36
CA PHE A 8 8.73 22.76 16.11
C PHE A 8 8.32 22.84 14.63
N TRP A 9 8.79 23.87 13.91
CA TRP A 9 8.48 24.01 12.48
C TRP A 9 9.07 22.88 11.62
N VAL A 10 10.22 22.28 12.00
CA VAL A 10 10.81 21.13 11.31
C VAL A 10 9.90 19.90 11.49
N ILE A 11 9.44 19.67 12.72
CA ILE A 11 8.53 18.57 13.02
C ILE A 11 7.23 18.74 12.22
N ALA A 12 6.66 19.95 12.22
CA ALA A 12 5.44 20.26 11.47
C ALA A 12 5.63 20.05 9.96
N LEU A 13 6.76 20.49 9.39
CA LEU A 13 7.10 20.27 7.99
C LEU A 13 7.16 18.77 7.64
N LEU A 14 7.82 17.97 8.49
CA LEU A 14 7.94 16.53 8.28
C LEU A 14 6.61 15.79 8.41
N VAL A 15 5.74 16.23 9.31
CA VAL A 15 4.36 15.71 9.40
C VAL A 15 3.59 16.04 8.12
N VAL A 16 3.68 17.28 7.62
CA VAL A 16 3.05 17.66 6.34
C VAL A 16 3.61 16.81 5.18
N LEU A 17 4.94 16.60 5.15
CA LEU A 17 5.58 15.76 4.14
C LEU A 17 5.10 14.28 4.22
N ALA A 18 4.92 13.76 5.45
CA ALA A 18 4.36 12.41 5.65
C ALA A 18 2.90 12.33 5.19
N LEU A 19 2.08 13.34 5.46
CA LEU A 19 0.71 13.41 4.96
C LEU A 19 0.66 13.58 3.43
N ALA A 20 1.61 14.33 2.85
CA ALA A 20 1.76 14.42 1.39
C ALA A 20 2.15 13.06 0.77
N PHE A 21 3.01 12.28 1.45
CA PHE A 21 3.30 10.90 1.05
C PHE A 21 2.04 10.03 1.12
N ASP A 22 1.24 10.15 2.17
CA ASP A 22 0.01 9.36 2.33
C ASP A 22 -1.06 9.74 1.29
N PHE A 23 -1.19 11.04 1.00
CA PHE A 23 -2.01 11.52 -0.11
C PHE A 23 -1.54 10.93 -1.44
N MET A 24 -0.22 10.98 -1.70
CA MET A 24 0.36 10.41 -2.92
C MET A 24 0.21 8.89 -2.97
N ASN A 25 0.28 8.20 -1.83
CA ASN A 25 -0.02 6.78 -1.71
C ASN A 25 -1.49 6.50 -2.11
N GLY A 26 -2.45 7.21 -1.52
CA GLY A 26 -3.86 7.07 -1.89
C GLY A 26 -4.13 7.37 -3.36
N PHE A 27 -3.47 8.39 -3.93
CA PHE A 27 -3.56 8.76 -5.33
C PHE A 27 -2.95 7.70 -6.27
N HIS A 28 -1.73 7.25 -5.98
CA HIS A 28 -1.01 6.22 -6.74
C HIS A 28 -1.75 4.88 -6.70
N ASP A 29 -2.15 4.47 -5.49
CA ASP A 29 -2.69 3.16 -5.20
C ASP A 29 -4.23 3.10 -5.28
N ALA A 30 -4.91 4.22 -5.66
CA ALA A 30 -6.33 4.19 -6.03
C ALA A 30 -6.64 3.07 -7.02
N ALA A 31 -5.69 2.81 -7.95
CA ALA A 31 -5.80 1.75 -8.93
C ALA A 31 -6.03 0.37 -8.31
N ASN A 32 -5.46 0.09 -7.14
CA ASN A 32 -5.60 -1.18 -6.45
C ASN A 32 -7.05 -1.45 -6.05
N SER A 33 -7.76 -0.41 -5.65
CA SER A 33 -9.15 -0.46 -5.20
C SER A 33 -10.17 -0.37 -6.34
N ILE A 34 -9.83 0.33 -7.46
CA ILE A 34 -10.84 0.65 -8.47
C ILE A 34 -10.60 0.02 -9.84
N ALA A 35 -9.40 -0.48 -10.15
CA ALA A 35 -9.09 -0.97 -11.49
C ALA A 35 -10.01 -2.11 -11.94
N THR A 36 -10.35 -3.00 -11.03
CA THR A 36 -11.25 -4.14 -11.28
C THR A 36 -12.68 -3.68 -11.50
N VAL A 37 -13.25 -2.90 -10.60
CA VAL A 37 -14.66 -2.46 -10.65
C VAL A 37 -14.92 -1.50 -11.81
N VAL A 38 -13.93 -0.73 -12.23
CA VAL A 38 -13.98 0.15 -13.41
C VAL A 38 -13.85 -0.67 -14.70
N SER A 39 -12.88 -1.61 -14.75
CA SER A 39 -12.65 -2.40 -15.95
C SER A 39 -13.78 -3.38 -16.27
N THR A 40 -14.50 -3.85 -15.25
CA THR A 40 -15.70 -4.69 -15.42
C THR A 40 -16.96 -3.88 -15.75
N GLY A 41 -16.89 -2.55 -15.67
CA GLY A 41 -18.02 -1.65 -15.94
C GLY A 41 -19.11 -1.70 -14.86
N VAL A 42 -18.77 -2.08 -13.62
CA VAL A 42 -19.72 -2.07 -12.49
C VAL A 42 -19.92 -0.67 -11.97
N LEU A 43 -18.84 0.12 -11.84
CA LEU A 43 -18.89 1.54 -11.49
C LEU A 43 -18.25 2.40 -12.58
N LYS A 44 -18.78 3.60 -12.76
CA LYS A 44 -18.11 4.63 -13.56
C LYS A 44 -16.85 5.11 -12.81
N PRO A 45 -15.80 5.58 -13.51
CA PRO A 45 -14.54 5.99 -12.89
C PRO A 45 -14.69 6.93 -11.70
N GLN A 46 -15.49 7.99 -11.85
CA GLN A 46 -15.73 8.98 -10.78
C GLN A 46 -16.46 8.38 -9.56
N GLN A 47 -17.41 7.48 -9.81
CA GLN A 47 -18.13 6.79 -8.72
C GLN A 47 -17.19 5.83 -7.98
N ALA A 48 -16.29 5.17 -8.73
CA ALA A 48 -15.35 4.21 -8.15
C ALA A 48 -14.35 4.88 -7.19
N VAL A 49 -13.80 6.04 -7.54
CA VAL A 49 -12.85 6.75 -6.65
C VAL A 49 -13.53 7.26 -5.38
N LEU A 50 -14.75 7.80 -5.47
CA LEU A 50 -15.51 8.24 -4.31
C LEU A 50 -15.88 7.06 -3.40
N PHE A 51 -16.31 5.96 -4.01
CA PHE A 51 -16.62 4.72 -3.31
C PHE A 51 -15.39 4.16 -2.58
N ALA A 52 -14.26 4.04 -3.26
CA ALA A 52 -13.03 3.54 -2.66
C ALA A 52 -12.51 4.47 -1.55
N ALA A 53 -12.53 5.80 -1.77
CA ALA A 53 -12.13 6.78 -0.77
C ALA A 53 -12.99 6.69 0.50
N PHE A 54 -14.30 6.52 0.35
CA PHE A 54 -15.21 6.32 1.47
C PHE A 54 -14.81 5.10 2.31
N PHE A 55 -14.57 3.94 1.67
CA PHE A 55 -14.20 2.72 2.40
C PHE A 55 -12.78 2.78 2.95
N ASN A 56 -11.84 3.47 2.29
CA ASN A 56 -10.50 3.72 2.84
C ASN A 56 -10.55 4.49 4.16
N VAL A 57 -11.49 5.44 4.31
CA VAL A 57 -11.63 6.25 5.54
C VAL A 57 -12.49 5.54 6.57
N VAL A 58 -13.63 4.99 6.17
CA VAL A 58 -14.63 4.46 7.12
C VAL A 58 -14.12 3.26 7.92
N VAL A 59 -13.11 2.56 7.41
CA VAL A 59 -12.49 1.43 8.13
C VAL A 59 -11.87 1.83 9.47
N ILE A 60 -11.56 3.11 9.67
CA ILE A 60 -11.03 3.63 10.96
C ILE A 60 -11.93 3.27 12.14
N PHE A 61 -13.26 3.24 11.95
CA PHE A 61 -14.22 2.93 13.01
C PHE A 61 -14.21 1.44 13.42
N GLY A 62 -13.71 0.56 12.56
CA GLY A 62 -13.55 -0.88 12.85
C GLY A 62 -12.14 -1.26 13.32
N MET A 63 -11.21 -0.31 13.36
CA MET A 63 -9.82 -0.60 13.73
C MET A 63 -9.61 -0.53 15.24
N SER A 64 -9.12 -1.62 15.81
CA SER A 64 -8.70 -1.72 17.21
C SER A 64 -7.20 -2.01 17.36
N ASN A 65 -6.48 -2.24 16.26
CA ASN A 65 -5.08 -2.67 16.26
C ASN A 65 -4.23 -1.83 15.28
N TYR A 66 -3.14 -1.30 15.80
CA TYR A 66 -2.14 -0.53 15.04
C TYR A 66 -0.84 -1.32 14.85
N GLY A 67 -0.93 -2.63 14.65
CA GLY A 67 0.21 -3.53 14.51
C GLY A 67 1.11 -3.19 13.33
N VAL A 68 0.53 -2.80 12.19
CA VAL A 68 1.30 -2.37 11.01
C VAL A 68 2.04 -1.07 11.31
N ALA A 69 1.38 -0.09 11.95
CA ALA A 69 2.03 1.16 12.36
C ALA A 69 3.17 0.92 13.36
N SER A 70 2.98 0.01 14.31
CA SER A 70 4.03 -0.39 15.25
C SER A 70 5.22 -1.05 14.56
N THR A 71 4.98 -1.91 13.58
CA THR A 71 6.05 -2.55 12.79
C THR A 71 6.86 -1.53 12.01
N VAL A 72 6.21 -0.57 11.35
CA VAL A 72 6.91 0.50 10.62
C VAL A 72 7.61 1.46 11.59
N GLY A 73 6.93 1.87 12.66
CA GLY A 73 7.43 2.87 13.59
C GLY A 73 8.55 2.41 14.53
N LYS A 74 8.57 1.11 14.85
CA LYS A 74 9.45 0.56 15.90
C LYS A 74 10.15 -0.74 15.48
N GLY A 75 9.74 -1.38 14.38
CA GLY A 75 10.20 -2.72 14.01
C GLY A 75 11.31 -2.77 12.95
N PHE A 76 11.68 -1.67 12.31
CA PHE A 76 12.66 -1.67 11.22
C PHE A 76 14.02 -1.13 11.61
N VAL A 77 14.09 -0.23 12.59
CA VAL A 77 15.31 0.49 12.95
C VAL A 77 15.56 0.40 14.45
N GLN A 78 16.83 0.25 14.82
CA GLN A 78 17.22 0.22 16.23
C GLN A 78 16.86 1.54 16.94
N PRO A 79 16.44 1.48 18.21
CA PRO A 79 16.13 2.66 19.01
C PRO A 79 17.31 3.66 19.02
N GLY A 80 16.99 4.96 18.91
CA GLY A 80 17.99 6.03 18.97
C GLY A 80 18.74 6.30 17.67
N VAL A 81 18.53 5.51 16.62
CA VAL A 81 19.17 5.77 15.31
C VAL A 81 18.37 6.77 14.49
N VAL A 82 17.05 6.74 14.59
CA VAL A 82 16.18 7.64 13.82
C VAL A 82 16.25 9.06 14.36
N ASP A 83 16.40 10.00 13.45
CA ASP A 83 16.22 11.45 13.68
C ASP A 83 15.37 12.08 12.56
N HIS A 84 15.21 13.38 12.62
CA HIS A 84 14.42 14.13 11.63
C HIS A 84 15.04 14.07 10.22
N HIS A 85 16.38 14.00 10.08
CA HIS A 85 17.06 13.84 8.80
C HIS A 85 16.77 12.48 8.15
N VAL A 86 16.76 11.40 8.95
CA VAL A 86 16.37 10.05 8.47
C VAL A 86 14.93 10.04 7.98
N VAL A 87 14.01 10.64 8.73
CA VAL A 87 12.58 10.70 8.33
C VAL A 87 12.41 11.53 7.07
N PHE A 88 13.10 12.66 6.95
CA PHE A 88 13.08 13.48 5.74
C PHE A 88 13.57 12.69 4.52
N GLY A 89 14.75 12.10 4.59
CA GLY A 89 15.31 11.30 3.49
C GLY A 89 14.39 10.16 3.09
N ALA A 90 13.84 9.44 4.06
CA ALA A 90 12.91 8.33 3.82
C ALA A 90 11.65 8.77 3.08
N LEU A 91 11.01 9.85 3.52
CA LEU A 91 9.80 10.38 2.90
C LEU A 91 10.05 10.93 1.49
N VAL A 92 11.13 11.71 1.29
CA VAL A 92 11.49 12.24 -0.02
C VAL A 92 11.83 11.11 -0.99
N GLY A 93 12.58 10.09 -0.55
CA GLY A 93 12.89 8.92 -1.37
C GLY A 93 11.64 8.16 -1.83
N ALA A 94 10.73 7.90 -0.90
CA ALA A 94 9.46 7.22 -1.19
C ALA A 94 8.54 8.05 -2.09
N LEU A 95 8.41 9.35 -1.81
CA LEU A 95 7.56 10.25 -2.58
C LEU A 95 8.07 10.40 -4.02
N THR A 96 9.37 10.61 -4.19
CA THR A 96 10.03 10.72 -5.51
C THR A 96 9.76 9.47 -6.34
N TRP A 97 9.94 8.28 -5.76
CA TRP A 97 9.70 7.03 -6.46
C TRP A 97 8.24 6.84 -6.85
N ASN A 98 7.30 7.17 -5.96
CA ASN A 98 5.87 7.13 -6.26
C ASN A 98 5.48 8.09 -7.39
N ILE A 99 6.05 9.30 -7.44
CA ILE A 99 5.80 10.26 -8.53
C ILE A 99 6.34 9.72 -9.85
N ILE A 100 7.57 9.18 -9.88
CA ILE A 100 8.17 8.61 -11.08
C ILE A 100 7.31 7.46 -11.61
N THR A 101 6.96 6.49 -10.77
CA THR A 101 6.20 5.32 -11.19
C THR A 101 4.77 5.67 -11.59
N TRP A 102 4.13 6.63 -10.93
CA TRP A 102 2.85 7.17 -11.37
C TRP A 102 2.95 7.84 -12.74
N TRP A 103 4.00 8.64 -12.99
CA TRP A 103 4.19 9.34 -14.27
C TRP A 103 4.26 8.36 -15.43
N TYR A 104 4.95 7.25 -15.26
CA TYR A 104 5.06 6.19 -16.26
C TYR A 104 3.89 5.20 -16.25
N GLY A 105 2.95 5.30 -15.31
CA GLY A 105 1.82 4.39 -15.16
C GLY A 105 2.23 2.97 -14.78
N ILE A 106 3.31 2.87 -14.01
CA ILE A 106 3.88 1.61 -13.52
C ILE A 106 3.27 1.29 -12.16
N PRO A 107 2.54 0.16 -11.99
CA PRO A 107 2.00 -0.23 -10.70
C PRO A 107 3.11 -0.78 -9.79
N SER A 108 3.79 0.14 -9.12
CA SER A 108 4.77 -0.15 -8.07
C SER A 108 4.09 -0.19 -6.70
N SER A 109 4.87 -0.39 -5.64
CA SER A 109 4.38 -0.44 -4.27
C SER A 109 4.85 0.75 -3.45
N SER A 110 3.93 1.59 -3.02
CA SER A 110 4.20 2.70 -2.10
C SER A 110 4.78 2.21 -0.77
N SER A 111 4.38 1.02 -0.32
CA SER A 111 4.92 0.36 0.88
C SER A 111 6.39 0.02 0.75
N HIS A 112 6.79 -0.51 -0.41
CA HIS A 112 8.19 -0.84 -0.69
C HIS A 112 9.02 0.42 -0.90
N ALA A 113 8.44 1.46 -1.51
CA ALA A 113 9.09 2.76 -1.63
C ALA A 113 9.37 3.36 -0.25
N LEU A 114 8.42 3.31 0.69
CA LEU A 114 8.62 3.78 2.06
C LEU A 114 9.67 2.94 2.80
N MET A 115 9.58 1.61 2.72
CA MET A 115 10.56 0.72 3.35
C MET A 115 11.97 0.94 2.79
N GLY A 116 12.10 1.04 1.46
CA GLY A 116 13.36 1.38 0.80
C GLY A 116 13.89 2.73 1.26
N GLY A 117 13.00 3.73 1.36
CA GLY A 117 13.34 5.05 1.89
C GLY A 117 13.91 5.02 3.31
N ILE A 118 13.25 4.30 4.23
CA ILE A 118 13.73 4.12 5.61
C ILE A 118 15.08 3.41 5.61
N VAL A 119 15.19 2.29 4.91
CA VAL A 119 16.43 1.50 4.83
C VAL A 119 17.59 2.33 4.27
N GLY A 120 17.36 3.06 3.17
CA GLY A 120 18.39 3.89 2.53
C GLY A 120 18.89 5.02 3.42
N ALA A 121 17.98 5.77 4.05
CA ALA A 121 18.33 6.85 4.95
C ALA A 121 19.08 6.35 6.20
N VAL A 122 18.65 5.22 6.78
CA VAL A 122 19.33 4.60 7.94
C VAL A 122 20.71 4.07 7.57
N ILE A 123 20.87 3.42 6.42
CA ILE A 123 22.17 2.96 5.96
C ILE A 123 23.13 4.13 5.74
N ALA A 124 22.64 5.22 5.14
CA ALA A 124 23.42 6.43 4.93
C ALA A 124 23.89 7.07 6.24
N LYS A 125 23.07 6.99 7.31
CA LYS A 125 23.40 7.53 8.64
C LYS A 125 24.31 6.62 9.44
N ALA A 126 23.95 5.36 9.59
CA ALA A 126 24.51 4.48 10.62
C ALA A 126 24.92 3.09 10.11
N GLY A 127 24.79 2.84 8.80
CA GLY A 127 25.11 1.55 8.23
C GLY A 127 24.01 0.50 8.42
N ALA A 128 24.18 -0.65 7.78
CA ALA A 128 23.18 -1.74 7.77
C ALA A 128 22.97 -2.40 9.15
N SER A 129 23.95 -2.33 10.05
CA SER A 129 23.86 -2.87 11.41
C SER A 129 22.80 -2.16 12.28
N ALA A 130 22.38 -0.96 11.90
CA ALA A 130 21.32 -0.22 12.58
C ALA A 130 19.91 -0.70 12.23
N LEU A 131 19.77 -1.61 11.25
CA LEU A 131 18.50 -2.18 10.86
C LEU A 131 18.15 -3.39 11.72
N ILE A 132 16.86 -3.55 12.03
CA ILE A 132 16.32 -4.73 12.73
C ILE A 132 16.02 -5.82 11.68
N ALA A 133 16.95 -6.77 11.52
CA ALA A 133 16.87 -7.79 10.48
C ALA A 133 15.55 -8.58 10.51
N ALA A 134 15.03 -8.93 11.69
CA ALA A 134 13.78 -9.68 11.83
C ALA A 134 12.57 -8.95 11.22
N GLY A 135 12.42 -7.63 11.46
CA GLY A 135 11.34 -6.82 10.89
C GLY A 135 11.46 -6.67 9.38
N ILE A 136 12.67 -6.40 8.90
CA ILE A 136 12.97 -6.27 7.47
C ILE A 136 12.70 -7.59 6.74
N LEU A 137 13.28 -8.70 7.21
CA LEU A 137 13.13 -10.02 6.58
C LEU A 137 11.67 -10.48 6.55
N ARG A 138 10.91 -10.24 7.64
CA ARG A 138 9.47 -10.54 7.69
C ARG A 138 8.72 -9.77 6.60
N THR A 139 9.00 -8.49 6.46
CA THR A 139 8.34 -7.66 5.42
C THR A 139 8.77 -8.09 4.02
N VAL A 140 10.06 -8.35 3.79
CA VAL A 140 10.58 -8.87 2.51
C VAL A 140 9.95 -10.21 2.16
N ALA A 141 9.78 -11.13 3.11
CA ALA A 141 9.08 -12.39 2.86
C ALA A 141 7.66 -12.18 2.37
N PHE A 142 6.94 -11.20 2.94
CA PHE A 142 5.57 -10.88 2.51
C PHE A 142 5.49 -10.12 1.16
N ILE A 143 6.61 -9.62 0.62
CA ILE A 143 6.69 -9.16 -0.78
C ILE A 143 6.34 -10.29 -1.75
N VAL A 144 6.78 -11.51 -1.42
CA VAL A 144 6.53 -12.72 -2.22
C VAL A 144 5.23 -13.41 -1.79
N VAL A 145 5.01 -13.51 -0.48
CA VAL A 145 3.85 -14.24 0.09
C VAL A 145 2.53 -13.56 -0.26
N SER A 146 2.45 -12.22 -0.20
CA SER A 146 1.17 -11.52 -0.41
C SER A 146 0.62 -11.66 -1.84
N PRO A 147 1.39 -11.50 -2.94
CA PRO A 147 0.88 -11.76 -4.28
C PRO A 147 0.56 -13.25 -4.52
N LEU A 148 1.32 -14.18 -3.92
CA LEU A 148 1.02 -15.61 -4.00
C LEU A 148 -0.29 -15.95 -3.28
N LEU A 149 -0.54 -15.41 -2.10
CA LEU A 149 -1.81 -15.57 -1.40
C LEU A 149 -2.96 -14.99 -2.21
N GLY A 150 -2.80 -13.77 -2.75
CA GLY A 150 -3.78 -13.17 -3.64
C GLY A 150 -4.07 -14.06 -4.86
N PHE A 151 -3.02 -14.56 -5.51
CA PHE A 151 -3.13 -15.48 -6.65
C PHE A 151 -3.91 -16.77 -6.28
N VAL A 152 -3.53 -17.43 -5.21
CA VAL A 152 -4.15 -18.70 -4.78
C VAL A 152 -5.58 -18.47 -4.36
N LEU A 153 -5.86 -17.49 -3.51
CA LEU A 153 -7.22 -17.21 -3.03
C LEU A 153 -8.13 -16.74 -4.16
N GLY A 154 -7.67 -15.84 -5.03
CA GLY A 154 -8.43 -15.40 -6.20
C GLY A 154 -8.75 -16.55 -7.15
N SER A 155 -7.77 -17.44 -7.40
CA SER A 155 -7.96 -18.63 -8.24
C SER A 155 -8.94 -19.62 -7.63
N LEU A 156 -8.79 -19.95 -6.34
CA LEU A 156 -9.67 -20.88 -5.63
C LEU A 156 -11.12 -20.36 -5.60
N LEU A 157 -11.30 -19.06 -5.30
CA LEU A 157 -12.62 -18.43 -5.32
C LEU A 157 -13.22 -18.48 -6.72
N MET A 158 -12.44 -18.22 -7.78
CA MET A 158 -12.95 -18.28 -9.14
C MET A 158 -13.39 -19.68 -9.54
N VAL A 159 -12.61 -20.71 -9.18
CA VAL A 159 -12.97 -22.11 -9.42
C VAL A 159 -14.21 -22.51 -8.62
N ALA A 160 -14.28 -22.14 -7.34
CA ALA A 160 -15.43 -22.43 -6.47
C ALA A 160 -16.72 -21.78 -7.01
N VAL A 161 -16.65 -20.51 -7.39
CA VAL A 161 -17.80 -19.79 -7.97
C VAL A 161 -18.21 -20.41 -9.31
N ALA A 162 -17.26 -20.73 -10.19
CA ALA A 162 -17.56 -21.37 -11.47
C ALA A 162 -18.26 -22.73 -11.29
N TRP A 163 -17.83 -23.51 -10.30
CA TRP A 163 -18.45 -24.79 -9.98
C TRP A 163 -19.84 -24.61 -9.37
N LEU A 164 -20.02 -23.70 -8.44
CA LEU A 164 -21.30 -23.44 -7.76
C LEU A 164 -22.37 -22.94 -8.74
N PHE A 165 -21.99 -22.05 -9.65
CA PHE A 165 -22.91 -21.44 -10.61
C PHE A 165 -22.91 -22.11 -11.98
N ARG A 166 -22.32 -23.32 -12.15
CA ARG A 166 -22.19 -24.03 -13.42
C ARG A 166 -23.51 -24.31 -14.13
N ARG A 167 -24.63 -24.38 -13.36
CA ARG A 167 -25.98 -24.60 -13.87
C ARG A 167 -26.81 -23.33 -14.02
N SER A 168 -26.23 -22.16 -13.68
CA SER A 168 -26.93 -20.89 -13.77
C SER A 168 -26.71 -20.24 -15.13
N SER A 169 -27.69 -19.46 -15.61
CA SER A 169 -27.53 -18.73 -16.86
C SER A 169 -26.46 -17.63 -16.72
N PRO A 170 -25.65 -17.38 -17.78
CA PRO A 170 -24.61 -16.36 -17.74
C PRO A 170 -25.11 -14.96 -17.36
N LEU A 171 -26.31 -14.58 -17.83
CA LEU A 171 -26.93 -13.28 -17.51
C LEU A 171 -27.27 -13.17 -16.02
N ARG A 172 -27.78 -14.24 -15.40
CA ARG A 172 -28.08 -14.25 -13.96
C ARG A 172 -26.81 -14.10 -13.15
N VAL A 173 -25.75 -14.82 -13.51
CA VAL A 173 -24.43 -14.73 -12.87
C VAL A 173 -23.87 -13.30 -13.00
N ASP A 174 -23.90 -12.70 -14.20
CA ASP A 174 -23.42 -11.33 -14.40
C ASP A 174 -24.16 -10.33 -13.50
N ASN A 175 -25.51 -10.40 -13.49
CA ASN A 175 -26.34 -9.49 -12.68
C ASN A 175 -26.08 -9.63 -11.17
N TRP A 176 -25.87 -10.84 -10.66
CA TRP A 176 -25.55 -11.08 -9.26
C TRP A 176 -24.15 -10.56 -8.92
N PHE A 177 -23.16 -10.89 -9.73
CA PHE A 177 -21.77 -10.53 -9.45
C PHE A 177 -21.48 -9.04 -9.66
N ARG A 178 -22.25 -8.31 -10.43
CA ARG A 178 -22.21 -6.85 -10.45
C ARG A 178 -22.53 -6.24 -9.08
N ARG A 179 -23.48 -6.80 -8.36
CA ARG A 179 -23.83 -6.34 -6.99
C ARG A 179 -22.82 -6.82 -5.96
N LEU A 180 -22.43 -8.08 -6.03
CA LEU A 180 -21.45 -8.67 -5.11
C LEU A 180 -20.07 -8.02 -5.27
N GLN A 181 -19.72 -7.58 -6.49
CA GLN A 181 -18.46 -6.88 -6.73
C GLN A 181 -18.42 -5.51 -6.03
N LEU A 182 -19.55 -4.85 -5.80
CA LEU A 182 -19.56 -3.65 -4.94
C LEU A 182 -19.16 -3.97 -3.50
N VAL A 183 -19.62 -5.10 -2.98
CA VAL A 183 -19.23 -5.53 -1.63
C VAL A 183 -17.74 -5.86 -1.57
N SER A 184 -17.23 -6.66 -2.52
CA SER A 184 -15.80 -7.02 -2.53
C SER A 184 -14.89 -5.82 -2.76
N ALA A 185 -15.27 -4.89 -3.63
CA ALA A 185 -14.53 -3.64 -3.86
C ALA A 185 -14.50 -2.76 -2.60
N GLY A 186 -15.62 -2.67 -1.86
CA GLY A 186 -15.67 -1.99 -0.57
C GLY A 186 -14.77 -2.64 0.47
N LEU A 187 -14.81 -3.96 0.60
CA LEU A 187 -13.96 -4.72 1.52
C LEU A 187 -12.47 -4.59 1.14
N TYR A 188 -12.15 -4.65 -0.16
CA TYR A 188 -10.78 -4.46 -0.61
C TYR A 188 -10.27 -3.05 -0.30
N SER A 189 -11.09 -2.02 -0.56
CA SER A 189 -10.76 -0.64 -0.24
C SER A 189 -10.56 -0.44 1.26
N ALA A 190 -11.44 -1.01 2.10
CA ALA A 190 -11.28 -1.00 3.55
C ALA A 190 -9.97 -1.67 4.00
N GLY A 191 -9.64 -2.84 3.42
CA GLY A 191 -8.36 -3.53 3.66
C GLY A 191 -7.15 -2.70 3.23
N HIS A 192 -7.25 -2.01 2.07
CA HIS A 192 -6.24 -1.09 1.58
C HIS A 192 -6.02 0.07 2.54
N GLY A 193 -7.07 0.83 2.90
CA GLY A 193 -6.98 1.94 3.86
C GLY A 193 -6.43 1.48 5.22
N SER A 194 -6.90 0.35 5.73
CA SER A 194 -6.44 -0.22 7.00
C SER A 194 -4.95 -0.55 7.01
N ASN A 195 -4.38 -1.08 5.92
CA ASN A 195 -2.97 -1.44 5.86
C ASN A 195 -2.09 -0.22 5.52
N ASP A 196 -2.51 0.59 4.55
CA ASP A 196 -1.66 1.62 3.97
C ASP A 196 -1.60 2.89 4.82
N ALA A 197 -2.71 3.39 5.38
CA ALA A 197 -2.68 4.52 6.30
C ALA A 197 -1.83 4.23 7.55
N GLN A 198 -1.82 2.98 8.03
CA GLN A 198 -0.99 2.60 9.17
C GLN A 198 0.52 2.76 8.90
N LYS A 199 0.98 2.70 7.67
CA LYS A 199 2.41 2.88 7.34
C LYS A 199 2.82 4.33 7.53
N THR A 200 1.97 5.27 7.12
CA THR A 200 2.20 6.70 7.37
C THR A 200 2.03 7.05 8.84
N ILE A 201 1.04 6.47 9.51
CA ILE A 201 0.92 6.58 10.98
C ILE A 201 2.22 6.12 11.65
N GLY A 202 2.80 5.01 11.19
CA GLY A 202 4.04 4.46 11.74
C GLY A 202 5.24 5.40 11.58
N ILE A 203 5.41 6.05 10.41
CA ILE A 203 6.53 6.97 10.21
C ILE A 203 6.36 8.28 10.97
N ILE A 204 5.12 8.80 11.10
CA ILE A 204 4.87 9.96 11.97
C ILE A 204 5.11 9.56 13.44
N TRP A 205 4.69 8.38 13.85
CA TRP A 205 4.97 7.88 15.20
C TRP A 205 6.48 7.77 15.47
N MET A 206 7.24 7.23 14.51
CA MET A 206 8.70 7.19 14.54
C MET A 206 9.32 8.59 14.70
N LEU A 207 8.82 9.58 13.94
CA LEU A 207 9.25 10.98 14.03
C LEU A 207 8.98 11.55 15.43
N LEU A 208 7.78 11.37 15.96
CA LEU A 208 7.40 11.91 17.28
C LEU A 208 8.23 11.29 18.41
N ILE A 209 8.56 10.00 18.32
CA ILE A 209 9.47 9.34 19.26
C ILE A 209 10.88 9.90 19.11
N ALA A 210 11.40 10.03 17.89
CA ALA A 210 12.74 10.50 17.61
C ALA A 210 12.98 11.95 18.05
N THR A 211 11.92 12.77 18.06
CA THR A 211 11.97 14.19 18.48
C THR A 211 11.54 14.39 19.95
N GLY A 212 11.33 13.31 20.71
CA GLY A 212 10.97 13.37 22.13
C GLY A 212 9.55 13.87 22.42
N GLN A 213 8.69 13.97 21.40
CA GLN A 213 7.27 14.34 21.56
C GLN A 213 6.40 13.17 22.06
N MET A 214 6.91 11.94 21.93
CA MET A 214 6.30 10.74 22.43
C MET A 214 7.32 9.79 23.03
N SER A 215 6.86 8.94 23.95
CA SER A 215 7.67 7.85 24.51
C SER A 215 7.67 6.63 23.59
N ALA A 216 8.81 5.94 23.49
CA ALA A 216 8.86 4.63 22.84
C ALA A 216 7.98 3.57 23.54
N ALA A 217 7.64 3.77 24.82
CA ALA A 217 6.76 2.92 25.60
C ALA A 217 5.26 3.12 25.29
N ASP A 218 4.90 4.20 24.60
CA ASP A 218 3.51 4.45 24.26
C ASP A 218 2.96 3.34 23.37
N LYS A 219 1.75 2.86 23.71
CA LYS A 219 1.14 1.70 23.08
C LYS A 219 0.37 2.02 21.79
N ALA A 220 0.01 3.28 21.59
CA ALA A 220 -0.79 3.73 20.44
C ALA A 220 -0.33 5.09 19.95
N PRO A 221 -0.45 5.37 18.65
CA PRO A 221 -0.22 6.69 18.08
C PRO A 221 -1.32 7.67 18.51
N PRO A 222 -1.06 8.99 18.48
CA PRO A 222 -2.06 10.00 18.83
C PRO A 222 -3.24 9.98 17.86
N SER A 223 -4.45 10.25 18.36
CA SER A 223 -5.67 10.22 17.55
C SER A 223 -5.63 11.19 16.35
N TRP A 224 -5.00 12.37 16.51
CA TRP A 224 -4.87 13.32 15.41
C TRP A 224 -4.01 12.78 14.27
N VAL A 225 -2.98 11.99 14.56
CA VAL A 225 -2.15 11.31 13.54
C VAL A 225 -3.00 10.29 12.78
N ILE A 226 -3.77 9.50 13.53
CA ILE A 226 -4.63 8.48 12.92
C ILE A 226 -5.62 9.12 11.96
N TRP A 227 -6.38 10.11 12.41
CA TRP A 227 -7.39 10.78 11.59
C TRP A 227 -6.78 11.50 10.39
N SER A 228 -5.67 12.23 10.57
CA SER A 228 -5.03 12.95 9.47
C SER A 228 -4.53 12.02 8.36
N CYS A 229 -3.99 10.84 8.70
CA CYS A 229 -3.57 9.85 7.71
C CYS A 229 -4.76 9.26 6.95
N PHE A 230 -5.83 8.82 7.65
CA PHE A 230 -7.01 8.30 6.96
C PHE A 230 -7.69 9.33 6.06
N VAL A 231 -7.70 10.60 6.45
CA VAL A 231 -8.20 11.70 5.60
C VAL A 231 -7.27 11.91 4.40
N ALA A 232 -5.96 11.93 4.61
CA ALA A 232 -4.98 12.15 3.53
C ALA A 232 -5.05 11.05 2.46
N ILE A 233 -5.04 9.77 2.86
CA ILE A 233 -5.15 8.66 1.91
C ILE A 233 -6.51 8.64 1.18
N GLY A 234 -7.60 8.97 1.89
CA GLY A 234 -8.92 9.09 1.29
C GLY A 234 -8.98 10.19 0.26
N LEU A 235 -8.48 11.38 0.57
CA LEU A 235 -8.39 12.49 -0.36
C LEU A 235 -7.52 12.13 -1.59
N GLY A 236 -6.36 11.52 -1.39
CA GLY A 236 -5.53 11.04 -2.49
C GLY A 236 -6.27 10.08 -3.42
N THR A 237 -7.02 9.13 -2.85
CA THR A 237 -7.80 8.14 -3.61
C THR A 237 -8.89 8.81 -4.48
N MET A 238 -9.48 9.91 -4.04
CA MET A 238 -10.52 10.63 -4.81
C MET A 238 -10.01 11.19 -6.14
N PHE A 239 -8.73 11.53 -6.25
CA PHE A 239 -8.14 12.01 -7.50
C PHE A 239 -7.82 10.89 -8.50
N GLY A 240 -7.56 9.67 -8.02
CA GLY A 240 -7.36 8.45 -8.79
C GLY A 240 -6.11 8.45 -9.68
N GLY A 241 -5.32 7.40 -9.58
CA GLY A 241 -4.11 7.17 -10.41
C GLY A 241 -4.47 6.59 -11.78
N TRP A 242 -5.14 7.33 -12.66
CA TRP A 242 -5.76 6.82 -13.90
C TRP A 242 -4.78 6.11 -14.84
N ARG A 243 -3.50 6.51 -14.86
CA ARG A 243 -2.47 5.83 -15.68
C ARG A 243 -2.24 4.40 -15.20
N ILE A 244 -2.20 4.20 -13.87
CA ILE A 244 -2.02 2.89 -13.24
C ILE A 244 -3.32 2.08 -13.33
N VAL A 245 -4.48 2.71 -13.12
CA VAL A 245 -5.81 2.07 -13.30
C VAL A 245 -5.92 1.41 -14.68
N ARG A 246 -5.50 2.12 -15.75
CA ARG A 246 -5.48 1.58 -17.10
C ARG A 246 -4.55 0.37 -17.23
N THR A 247 -3.39 0.41 -16.60
CA THR A 247 -2.44 -0.71 -16.66
C THR A 247 -3.00 -1.94 -15.96
N MET A 248 -3.50 -1.80 -14.73
CA MET A 248 -3.99 -2.92 -13.93
C MET A 248 -5.33 -3.47 -14.42
N GLY A 249 -6.26 -2.58 -14.77
CA GLY A 249 -7.62 -2.99 -15.14
C GLY A 249 -7.76 -3.49 -16.58
N GLN A 250 -6.86 -3.11 -17.49
CA GLN A 250 -7.04 -3.40 -18.92
C GLN A 250 -5.87 -4.14 -19.56
N LYS A 251 -4.63 -3.99 -19.02
CA LYS A 251 -3.45 -4.53 -19.68
C LYS A 251 -3.02 -5.91 -19.14
N ILE A 252 -3.40 -6.32 -17.95
CA ILE A 252 -3.00 -7.63 -17.37
C ILE A 252 -3.90 -8.74 -17.93
N THR A 253 -5.21 -8.63 -17.73
CA THR A 253 -6.22 -9.57 -18.24
C THR A 253 -7.57 -8.88 -18.34
N LYS A 254 -8.48 -9.43 -19.13
CA LYS A 254 -9.87 -8.94 -19.22
C LYS A 254 -10.73 -9.65 -18.18
N LEU A 255 -11.18 -8.91 -17.17
CA LEU A 255 -12.08 -9.44 -16.14
C LEU A 255 -13.55 -9.18 -16.50
N LYS A 256 -14.41 -10.13 -16.10
CA LYS A 256 -15.85 -9.96 -15.95
C LYS A 256 -16.19 -9.66 -14.49
N PRO A 257 -17.41 -9.20 -14.14
CA PRO A 257 -17.79 -8.91 -12.75
C PRO A 257 -17.50 -10.04 -11.77
N VAL A 258 -17.74 -11.28 -12.16
CA VAL A 258 -17.42 -12.47 -11.35
C VAL A 258 -15.92 -12.58 -11.06
N GLY A 259 -15.07 -12.29 -12.04
CA GLY A 259 -13.62 -12.31 -11.88
C GLY A 259 -13.13 -11.15 -11.02
N GLY A 260 -13.73 -9.96 -11.18
CA GLY A 260 -13.47 -8.80 -10.32
C GLY A 260 -13.79 -9.12 -8.86
N PHE A 261 -14.98 -9.64 -8.60
CA PHE A 261 -15.40 -10.10 -7.27
C PHE A 261 -14.39 -11.07 -6.63
N CYS A 262 -13.98 -12.11 -7.39
CA CYS A 262 -13.04 -13.12 -6.87
C CYS A 262 -11.65 -12.53 -6.57
N ALA A 263 -11.15 -11.65 -7.45
CA ALA A 263 -9.85 -11.00 -7.26
C ALA A 263 -9.86 -10.05 -6.04
N GLU A 264 -10.88 -9.19 -5.93
CA GLU A 264 -11.05 -8.27 -4.81
C GLU A 264 -11.26 -8.99 -3.49
N THR A 265 -12.07 -10.06 -3.47
CA THR A 265 -12.30 -10.87 -2.26
C THR A 265 -11.01 -11.56 -1.81
N GLY A 266 -10.29 -12.23 -2.71
CA GLY A 266 -9.01 -12.88 -2.39
C GLY A 266 -7.95 -11.88 -1.93
N GLY A 267 -7.91 -10.71 -2.56
CA GLY A 267 -7.07 -9.60 -2.15
C GLY A 267 -7.44 -9.07 -0.75
N ALA A 268 -8.72 -8.79 -0.50
CA ALA A 268 -9.20 -8.30 0.80
C ALA A 268 -8.88 -9.28 1.94
N MET A 269 -9.12 -10.58 1.74
CA MET A 269 -8.76 -11.61 2.74
C MET A 269 -7.26 -11.57 3.06
N THR A 270 -6.40 -11.41 2.06
CA THR A 270 -4.94 -11.30 2.25
C THR A 270 -4.58 -10.03 3.02
N LEU A 271 -5.20 -8.88 2.71
CA LEU A 271 -4.91 -7.61 3.38
C LEU A 271 -5.36 -7.61 4.85
N PHE A 272 -6.56 -8.10 5.14
CA PHE A 272 -7.04 -8.20 6.52
C PHE A 272 -6.20 -9.17 7.35
N LEU A 273 -5.80 -10.31 6.78
CA LEU A 273 -4.89 -11.25 7.45
C LEU A 273 -3.55 -10.58 7.76
N ALA A 274 -2.94 -9.90 6.80
CA ALA A 274 -1.68 -9.20 6.99
C ALA A 274 -1.78 -8.09 8.05
N SER A 275 -2.87 -7.31 8.03
CA SER A 275 -3.13 -6.25 9.03
C SER A 275 -3.33 -6.83 10.43
N ALA A 276 -4.05 -7.94 10.57
CA ALA A 276 -4.22 -8.65 11.84
C ALA A 276 -2.89 -9.17 12.41
N LEU A 277 -1.97 -9.59 11.53
CA LEU A 277 -0.62 -10.04 11.89
C LEU A 277 0.36 -8.87 12.11
N GLY A 278 -0.07 -7.62 11.91
CA GLY A 278 0.78 -6.44 12.01
C GLY A 278 1.87 -6.36 10.94
N ILE A 279 1.63 -6.92 9.75
CA ILE A 279 2.61 -6.96 8.66
C ILE A 279 2.27 -5.92 7.61
N PRO A 280 3.16 -4.94 7.35
CA PRO A 280 3.03 -4.05 6.21
C PRO A 280 3.21 -4.84 4.90
N VAL A 281 2.15 -4.91 4.09
CA VAL A 281 2.18 -5.59 2.79
C VAL A 281 1.98 -4.61 1.64
N SER A 282 2.30 -5.05 0.44
CA SER A 282 1.97 -4.34 -0.79
C SER A 282 0.56 -4.69 -1.25
N THR A 283 -0.31 -3.72 -1.18
CA THR A 283 -1.68 -3.84 -1.71
C THR A 283 -1.66 -4.02 -3.23
N THR A 284 -0.75 -3.33 -3.93
CA THR A 284 -0.54 -3.48 -5.39
C THR A 284 -0.14 -4.90 -5.78
N HIS A 285 0.81 -5.51 -5.05
CA HIS A 285 1.25 -6.89 -5.32
C HIS A 285 0.11 -7.88 -5.07
N THR A 286 -0.61 -7.70 -3.97
CA THR A 286 -1.71 -8.57 -3.56
C THR A 286 -2.80 -8.61 -4.63
N ILE A 287 -3.31 -7.45 -5.07
CA ILE A 287 -4.38 -7.41 -6.06
C ILE A 287 -3.89 -7.83 -7.45
N THR A 288 -2.65 -7.49 -7.81
CA THR A 288 -2.05 -7.95 -9.07
C THR A 288 -1.98 -9.48 -9.11
N GLY A 289 -1.50 -10.10 -8.03
CA GLY A 289 -1.50 -11.56 -7.88
C GLY A 289 -2.89 -12.16 -8.03
N ALA A 290 -3.90 -11.58 -7.37
CA ALA A 290 -5.28 -12.03 -7.45
C ALA A 290 -5.87 -11.89 -8.87
N ILE A 291 -5.61 -10.78 -9.57
CA ILE A 291 -6.03 -10.56 -10.97
C ILE A 291 -5.39 -11.61 -11.90
N VAL A 292 -4.09 -11.86 -11.74
CA VAL A 292 -3.37 -12.88 -12.51
C VAL A 292 -3.91 -14.28 -12.21
N GLY A 293 -4.15 -14.59 -10.93
CA GLY A 293 -4.73 -15.86 -10.49
C GLY A 293 -6.09 -16.12 -11.14
N VAL A 294 -7.02 -15.18 -11.01
CA VAL A 294 -8.35 -15.27 -11.64
C VAL A 294 -8.25 -15.38 -13.17
N GLY A 295 -7.39 -14.60 -13.81
CA GLY A 295 -7.17 -14.68 -15.26
C GLY A 295 -6.67 -16.04 -15.70
N SER A 296 -5.75 -16.63 -14.95
CA SER A 296 -5.13 -17.93 -15.24
C SER A 296 -6.11 -19.10 -15.14
N THR A 297 -7.16 -19.01 -14.32
CA THR A 297 -8.19 -20.07 -14.21
C THR A 297 -9.04 -20.20 -15.47
N GLN A 298 -9.18 -19.15 -16.28
CA GLN A 298 -9.90 -19.22 -17.53
C GLN A 298 -9.05 -19.93 -18.60
N ARG A 299 -7.84 -19.45 -18.79
CA ARG A 299 -6.75 -20.02 -19.58
C ARG A 299 -5.46 -19.26 -19.28
N VAL A 300 -4.33 -19.94 -19.25
CA VAL A 300 -3.03 -19.33 -18.96
C VAL A 300 -2.70 -18.22 -19.97
N SER A 301 -3.10 -18.38 -21.23
CA SER A 301 -2.94 -17.37 -22.30
C SER A 301 -3.86 -16.15 -22.18
N ALA A 302 -4.82 -16.12 -21.25
CA ALA A 302 -5.65 -14.94 -21.00
C ALA A 302 -4.89 -13.87 -20.25
N VAL A 303 -3.80 -14.22 -19.55
CA VAL A 303 -2.91 -13.29 -18.87
C VAL A 303 -1.80 -12.83 -19.83
N ARG A 304 -1.60 -11.53 -19.90
CA ARG A 304 -0.48 -10.92 -20.67
C ARG A 304 0.79 -10.96 -19.83
N TRP A 305 1.48 -12.09 -19.85
CA TRP A 305 2.67 -12.38 -19.04
C TRP A 305 3.81 -11.36 -19.21
N GLY A 306 3.95 -10.75 -20.41
CA GLY A 306 4.93 -9.67 -20.61
C GLY A 306 4.62 -8.44 -19.76
N VAL A 307 3.34 -8.09 -19.60
CA VAL A 307 2.92 -6.99 -18.73
C VAL A 307 3.15 -7.35 -17.26
N ALA A 308 2.75 -8.57 -16.86
CA ALA A 308 2.97 -9.07 -15.50
C ALA A 308 4.46 -9.10 -15.14
N GLY A 309 5.32 -9.55 -16.07
CA GLY A 309 6.78 -9.54 -15.89
C GLY A 309 7.35 -8.14 -15.70
N ASN A 310 6.92 -7.17 -16.49
CA ASN A 310 7.35 -5.77 -16.33
C ASN A 310 6.94 -5.19 -14.96
N ILE A 311 5.77 -5.57 -14.46
CA ILE A 311 5.32 -5.18 -13.11
C ILE A 311 6.22 -5.81 -12.04
N VAL A 312 6.59 -7.08 -12.17
CA VAL A 312 7.51 -7.76 -11.23
C VAL A 312 8.88 -7.08 -11.22
N TRP A 313 9.42 -6.70 -12.38
CA TRP A 313 10.66 -5.93 -12.46
C TRP A 313 10.55 -4.58 -11.73
N ALA A 314 9.44 -3.87 -11.90
CA ALA A 314 9.21 -2.62 -11.16
C ALA A 314 9.22 -2.86 -9.64
N TRP A 315 8.67 -3.97 -9.17
CA TRP A 315 8.69 -4.33 -7.74
C TRP A 315 10.11 -4.54 -7.21
N ILE A 316 10.97 -5.23 -7.97
CA ILE A 316 12.36 -5.49 -7.59
C ILE A 316 13.15 -4.18 -7.49
N PHE A 317 12.95 -3.25 -8.44
CA PHE A 317 13.68 -1.97 -8.46
C PHE A 317 13.16 -0.94 -7.47
N THR A 318 11.95 -1.08 -6.93
CA THR A 318 11.34 -0.08 -6.05
C THR A 318 12.17 0.17 -4.79
N ILE A 319 12.58 -0.89 -4.06
CA ILE A 319 13.35 -0.73 -2.82
C ILE A 319 14.73 -0.12 -3.08
N PRO A 320 15.56 -0.64 -4.01
CA PRO A 320 16.87 -0.06 -4.29
C PRO A 320 16.80 1.40 -4.75
N ALA A 321 15.85 1.72 -5.63
CA ALA A 321 15.74 3.07 -6.18
C ALA A 321 15.31 4.10 -5.12
N SER A 322 14.28 3.78 -4.35
CA SER A 322 13.84 4.66 -3.24
C SER A 322 14.91 4.78 -2.15
N ALA A 323 15.64 3.69 -1.85
CA ALA A 323 16.73 3.70 -0.89
C ALA A 323 17.90 4.61 -1.34
N PHE A 324 18.26 4.54 -2.62
CA PHE A 324 19.29 5.41 -3.18
C PHE A 324 18.90 6.88 -3.06
N VAL A 325 17.70 7.26 -3.50
CA VAL A 325 17.20 8.63 -3.39
C VAL A 325 17.15 9.07 -1.93
N ALA A 326 16.66 8.22 -1.04
CA ALA A 326 16.58 8.54 0.40
C ALA A 326 17.96 8.78 1.03
N GLY A 327 18.96 7.97 0.68
CA GLY A 327 20.33 8.17 1.14
C GLY A 327 20.93 9.51 0.68
N VAL A 328 20.70 9.89 -0.58
CA VAL A 328 21.13 11.19 -1.12
C VAL A 328 20.44 12.33 -0.36
N PHE A 329 19.13 12.27 -0.17
CA PHE A 329 18.39 13.34 0.53
C PHE A 329 18.63 13.35 2.03
N TYR A 330 19.03 12.24 2.64
CA TYR A 330 19.54 12.24 4.01
C TYR A 330 20.74 13.18 4.14
N TRP A 331 21.74 13.07 3.27
CA TRP A 331 22.91 13.95 3.28
C TRP A 331 22.59 15.39 2.91
N LEU A 332 21.72 15.61 1.94
CA LEU A 332 21.28 16.96 1.57
C LEU A 332 20.49 17.66 2.69
N SER A 333 19.84 16.92 3.57
CA SER A 333 19.04 17.51 4.66
C SER A 333 19.88 18.37 5.62
N PHE A 334 21.17 18.08 5.79
CA PHE A 334 22.08 18.89 6.61
C PHE A 334 22.38 20.28 6.04
N THR A 335 21.99 20.53 4.80
CA THR A 335 22.07 21.87 4.18
C THR A 335 20.75 22.64 4.30
N LEU A 336 19.66 21.95 4.72
CA LEU A 336 18.30 22.51 4.80
C LEU A 336 17.88 22.83 6.25
N PHE A 337 18.40 22.07 7.23
CA PHE A 337 18.07 22.24 8.66
C PHE A 337 19.31 22.24 9.51
#